data_a123e0f0f34015611530947fc8e2f12a
#
_entry.id   a123e0f0f34015611530947fc8e2f12a
#
_cell.length_a   1.000
_cell.length_b   1.000
_cell.length_c   1.000
_cell.angle_alpha   90.00
_cell.angle_beta   90.00
_cell.angle_gamma   90.00
#
_symmetry.space_group_name_H-M   'P 1'
#
loop_
_entity.id
_entity.type
_entity.pdbx_description
1 polymer ?
#
loop_
_entity_poly.entity_id
_entity_poly.type
_entity_poly.pdbx_seq_one_letter_code
_entity_poly.pdbx_strand_id
1 'polypeptide(L)'
;MMTAAWSDILHEWCARLITRHPGIRWAMTWCPSVASVASGTGTLLLFRRGIEYFPWFVGYLLLLWLSAVVLAHSRRALAARGRRVVGLVVDYTVQTLTHGLLLFLLPIYYASTTLTSRNVSFLVLLAAAALLTTIDPWYRRTIARFQWVELFLFGFGLFASLNVAFPLLRVRSSWGLHLSGFLSVLALTPVFRRPGIPWRNAILRVGVCSISTAILLWPVRDWIPPVPLRLARATLAKDVTDLEPDLPISQISAADLREWGTLACFTAVDAPAGLREPIYHVWRRNGAVVARVALSPIRGGRLGGFRTYSRKLDLGEGPAFWSVDVLTAHDQLIGRVFLTVTP
;
A
#
# COMPACT_ATOMS: atom_id res chain seq x y z
N MET A 1 -46.68 6.98 12.68
CA MET A 1 -47.32 5.79 12.04
C MET A 1 -47.31 5.85 10.51
N MET A 2 -47.45 7.01 9.85
CA MET A 2 -47.47 7.12 8.36
C MET A 2 -46.14 6.76 7.65
N THR A 3 -45.00 6.96 8.28
CA THR A 3 -43.69 6.70 7.65
C THR A 3 -43.34 5.21 7.52
N ALA A 4 -43.86 4.33 8.34
CA ALA A 4 -43.66 2.88 8.26
C ALA A 4 -44.38 2.25 7.06
N ALA A 5 -45.62 2.70 6.79
CA ALA A 5 -46.42 2.18 5.68
C ALA A 5 -45.84 2.51 4.30
N TRP A 6 -45.21 3.68 4.13
CA TRP A 6 -44.57 4.06 2.88
C TRP A 6 -43.30 3.26 2.62
N SER A 7 -42.53 2.92 3.67
CA SER A 7 -41.33 2.08 3.51
C SER A 7 -41.69 0.65 3.08
N ASP A 8 -42.76 0.11 3.59
CA ASP A 8 -43.23 -1.25 3.27
C ASP A 8 -43.77 -1.33 1.83
N ILE A 9 -44.54 -0.32 1.41
CA ILE A 9 -45.08 -0.21 0.05
C ILE A 9 -43.93 -0.07 -0.98
N LEU A 10 -42.94 0.77 -0.70
CA LEU A 10 -41.74 0.93 -1.57
C LEU A 10 -40.95 -0.38 -1.61
N HIS A 11 -40.81 -1.07 -0.48
CA HIS A 11 -40.10 -2.36 -0.43
C HIS A 11 -40.77 -3.44 -1.27
N GLU A 12 -42.10 -3.56 -1.17
CA GLU A 12 -42.88 -4.52 -1.98
C GLU A 12 -42.86 -4.15 -3.47
N TRP A 13 -42.91 -2.86 -3.81
CA TRP A 13 -42.87 -2.39 -5.19
C TRP A 13 -41.50 -2.65 -5.81
N CYS A 14 -40.40 -2.32 -5.12
CA CYS A 14 -39.06 -2.63 -5.55
C CYS A 14 -38.80 -4.14 -5.66
N ALA A 15 -39.29 -4.94 -4.71
CA ALA A 15 -39.15 -6.39 -4.77
C ALA A 15 -39.92 -6.99 -5.99
N ARG A 16 -41.10 -6.50 -6.29
CA ARG A 16 -41.90 -6.91 -7.48
C ARG A 16 -41.24 -6.50 -8.79
N LEU A 17 -40.63 -5.31 -8.88
CA LEU A 17 -39.87 -4.87 -10.07
C LEU A 17 -38.62 -5.73 -10.31
N ILE A 18 -37.89 -6.03 -9.24
CA ILE A 18 -36.66 -6.85 -9.32
C ILE A 18 -36.98 -8.30 -9.72
N THR A 19 -38.10 -8.86 -9.25
CA THR A 19 -38.47 -10.23 -9.61
C THR A 19 -39.04 -10.35 -11.01
N ARG A 20 -39.71 -9.30 -11.54
CA ARG A 20 -40.33 -9.29 -12.88
C ARG A 20 -39.32 -9.05 -14.03
N HIS A 21 -38.20 -8.37 -13.77
CA HIS A 21 -37.27 -7.97 -14.82
C HIS A 21 -35.85 -8.46 -14.51
N PRO A 22 -35.39 -9.56 -15.14
CA PRO A 22 -34.05 -10.10 -14.94
C PRO A 22 -32.93 -9.09 -15.27
N GLY A 23 -33.16 -8.17 -16.24
CA GLY A 23 -32.24 -7.08 -16.57
C GLY A 23 -32.06 -6.07 -15.43
N ILE A 24 -33.15 -5.71 -14.71
CA ILE A 24 -33.07 -4.81 -13.55
C ILE A 24 -32.27 -5.48 -12.43
N ARG A 25 -32.51 -6.77 -12.19
CA ARG A 25 -31.75 -7.54 -11.19
C ARG A 25 -30.26 -7.63 -11.54
N TRP A 26 -29.94 -7.87 -12.80
CA TRP A 26 -28.57 -7.86 -13.29
C TRP A 26 -27.92 -6.48 -13.12
N ALA A 27 -28.60 -5.42 -13.55
CA ALA A 27 -28.12 -4.05 -13.39
C ALA A 27 -27.88 -3.67 -11.94
N MET A 28 -28.82 -3.94 -11.02
CA MET A 28 -28.67 -3.69 -9.59
C MET A 28 -27.53 -4.49 -8.94
N THR A 29 -27.16 -5.63 -9.53
CA THR A 29 -26.05 -6.46 -9.03
C THR A 29 -24.69 -5.96 -9.50
N TRP A 30 -24.61 -5.46 -10.74
CA TRP A 30 -23.33 -5.12 -11.37
C TRP A 30 -23.06 -3.62 -11.53
N CYS A 31 -24.09 -2.77 -11.62
CA CYS A 31 -23.92 -1.32 -11.71
C CYS A 31 -23.10 -0.73 -10.54
N PRO A 32 -23.28 -1.14 -9.30
CA PRO A 32 -22.45 -0.66 -8.21
C PRO A 32 -20.97 -1.02 -8.41
N SER A 33 -20.67 -2.26 -8.84
CA SER A 33 -19.30 -2.69 -9.12
C SER A 33 -18.68 -1.89 -10.28
N VAL A 34 -19.43 -1.64 -11.35
CA VAL A 34 -18.97 -0.83 -12.49
C VAL A 34 -18.74 0.62 -12.07
N ALA A 35 -19.66 1.21 -11.29
CA ALA A 35 -19.51 2.56 -10.75
C ALA A 35 -18.29 2.67 -9.84
N SER A 36 -18.04 1.64 -9.02
CA SER A 36 -16.88 1.54 -8.13
C SER A 36 -15.57 1.48 -8.92
N VAL A 37 -15.50 0.65 -9.98
CA VAL A 37 -14.33 0.60 -10.89
C VAL A 37 -14.13 1.96 -11.59
N ALA A 38 -15.19 2.56 -12.11
CA ALA A 38 -15.10 3.85 -12.80
C ALA A 38 -14.62 4.96 -11.86
N SER A 39 -15.15 5.02 -10.61
CA SER A 39 -14.72 6.00 -9.60
C SER A 39 -13.26 5.77 -9.17
N GLY A 40 -12.87 4.51 -8.96
CA GLY A 40 -11.48 4.14 -8.64
C GLY A 40 -10.52 4.49 -9.76
N THR A 41 -10.86 4.18 -11.01
CA THR A 41 -10.06 4.54 -12.18
C THR A 41 -9.98 6.07 -12.34
N GLY A 42 -11.10 6.78 -12.15
CA GLY A 42 -11.14 8.24 -12.11
C GLY A 42 -10.21 8.83 -11.05
N THR A 43 -10.23 8.25 -9.85
CA THR A 43 -9.31 8.63 -8.77
C THR A 43 -7.86 8.42 -9.17
N LEU A 44 -7.52 7.27 -9.78
CA LEU A 44 -6.16 6.98 -10.28
C LEU A 44 -5.70 8.01 -11.34
N LEU A 45 -6.56 8.39 -12.26
CA LEU A 45 -6.25 9.37 -13.32
C LEU A 45 -6.08 10.79 -12.75
N LEU A 46 -6.91 11.18 -11.79
CA LEU A 46 -6.84 12.49 -11.14
C LEU A 46 -5.58 12.62 -10.27
N PHE A 47 -5.23 11.57 -9.51
CA PHE A 47 -4.05 11.57 -8.63
C PHE A 47 -2.71 11.32 -9.34
N ARG A 48 -2.71 11.04 -10.62
CA ARG A 48 -1.49 10.98 -11.45
C ARG A 48 -0.69 12.31 -11.43
N ARG A 49 -1.29 13.40 -10.97
CA ARG A 49 -0.73 14.77 -10.97
C ARG A 49 0.10 15.15 -9.73
N GLY A 50 0.31 14.27 -8.74
CA GLY A 50 1.30 14.50 -7.67
C GLY A 50 0.77 14.69 -6.27
N ILE A 51 1.72 14.87 -5.34
CA ILE A 51 1.58 14.89 -3.87
C ILE A 51 0.86 16.16 -3.35
N GLU A 52 0.50 17.10 -4.21
CA GLU A 52 -0.18 18.36 -3.84
C GLU A 52 -1.54 18.16 -3.13
N TYR A 53 -2.14 16.98 -3.30
CA TYR A 53 -3.43 16.60 -2.71
C TYR A 53 -3.34 15.85 -1.38
N PHE A 54 -2.15 15.82 -0.74
CA PHE A 54 -1.96 15.11 0.53
C PHE A 54 -2.95 15.51 1.64
N PRO A 55 -3.30 16.80 1.86
CA PRO A 55 -4.30 17.14 2.87
C PRO A 55 -5.67 16.51 2.62
N TRP A 56 -6.07 16.40 1.35
CA TRP A 56 -7.31 15.72 0.95
C TRP A 56 -7.25 14.22 1.21
N PHE A 57 -6.09 13.60 1.02
CA PHE A 57 -5.89 12.19 1.35
C PHE A 57 -6.05 11.93 2.85
N VAL A 58 -5.47 12.76 3.70
CA VAL A 58 -5.66 12.66 5.16
C VAL A 58 -7.12 12.88 5.54
N GLY A 59 -7.78 13.89 4.95
CA GLY A 59 -9.21 14.14 5.15
C GLY A 59 -10.07 12.95 4.75
N TYR A 60 -9.77 12.29 3.63
CA TYR A 60 -10.44 11.08 3.18
C TYR A 60 -10.26 9.92 4.15
N LEU A 61 -9.05 9.71 4.69
CA LEU A 61 -8.78 8.67 5.68
C LEU A 61 -9.57 8.89 6.98
N LEU A 62 -9.62 10.13 7.46
CA LEU A 62 -10.40 10.48 8.63
C LEU A 62 -11.91 10.27 8.40
N LEU A 63 -12.41 10.65 7.23
CA LEU A 63 -13.80 10.42 6.84
C LEU A 63 -14.12 8.91 6.79
N LEU A 64 -13.25 8.12 6.19
CA LEU A 64 -13.39 6.66 6.13
C LEU A 64 -13.41 6.07 7.54
N TRP A 65 -12.45 6.44 8.39
CA TRP A 65 -12.40 5.95 9.76
C TRP A 65 -13.64 6.33 10.55
N LEU A 66 -14.04 7.61 10.52
CA LEU A 66 -15.22 8.11 11.21
C LEU A 66 -16.49 7.40 10.72
N SER A 67 -16.64 7.24 9.40
CA SER A 67 -17.76 6.52 8.80
C SER A 67 -17.78 5.07 9.30
N ALA A 68 -16.68 4.35 9.28
CA ALA A 68 -16.61 2.97 9.76
C ALA A 68 -16.98 2.84 11.25
N VAL A 69 -16.52 3.77 12.11
CA VAL A 69 -16.85 3.81 13.54
C VAL A 69 -18.33 4.09 13.75
N VAL A 70 -18.87 5.12 13.11
CA VAL A 70 -20.30 5.47 13.19
C VAL A 70 -21.15 4.30 12.73
N LEU A 71 -20.77 3.65 11.65
CA LEU A 71 -21.48 2.52 11.07
C LEU A 71 -21.44 1.29 11.97
N ALA A 72 -20.30 0.97 12.57
CA ALA A 72 -20.18 -0.14 13.52
C ALA A 72 -21.13 0.03 14.73
N HIS A 73 -21.36 1.27 15.17
CA HIS A 73 -22.30 1.58 16.27
C HIS A 73 -23.74 1.62 15.79
N SER A 74 -23.99 2.24 14.62
CA SER A 74 -25.35 2.38 14.07
C SER A 74 -25.94 1.03 13.63
N ARG A 75 -25.16 0.08 13.13
CA ARG A 75 -25.63 -1.28 12.78
C ARG A 75 -26.37 -1.93 13.93
N ARG A 76 -25.86 -1.87 15.16
CA ARG A 76 -26.50 -2.43 16.36
C ARG A 76 -27.82 -1.72 16.69
N ALA A 77 -27.82 -0.40 16.65
CA ALA A 77 -28.99 0.41 16.91
C ALA A 77 -30.09 0.26 15.81
N LEU A 78 -29.66 0.13 14.55
CA LEU A 78 -30.57 -0.06 13.41
C LEU A 78 -31.17 -1.47 13.38
N ALA A 79 -30.37 -2.49 13.69
CA ALA A 79 -30.86 -3.86 13.83
C ALA A 79 -31.93 -3.97 14.94
N ALA A 80 -31.69 -3.32 16.08
CA ALA A 80 -32.64 -3.25 17.19
C ALA A 80 -33.95 -2.52 16.83
N ARG A 81 -33.90 -1.58 15.84
CA ARG A 81 -35.06 -0.80 15.38
C ARG A 81 -35.74 -1.35 14.12
N GLY A 82 -35.30 -2.50 13.61
CA GLY A 82 -35.86 -3.12 12.40
C GLY A 82 -35.60 -2.38 11.08
N ARG A 83 -34.70 -1.38 11.08
CA ARG A 83 -34.41 -0.54 9.89
C ARG A 83 -33.42 -1.21 8.94
N ARG A 84 -33.85 -2.29 8.28
CA ARG A 84 -33.00 -3.09 7.37
C ARG A 84 -32.40 -2.28 6.20
N VAL A 85 -33.18 -1.38 5.58
CA VAL A 85 -32.74 -0.58 4.43
C VAL A 85 -31.57 0.34 4.79
N VAL A 86 -31.65 0.99 5.95
CA VAL A 86 -30.55 1.86 6.41
C VAL A 86 -29.29 1.05 6.67
N GLY A 87 -29.41 -0.18 7.21
CA GLY A 87 -28.27 -1.09 7.37
C GLY A 87 -27.58 -1.41 6.03
N LEU A 88 -28.35 -1.69 4.98
CA LEU A 88 -27.80 -1.96 3.64
C LEU A 88 -27.07 -0.76 3.02
N VAL A 89 -27.63 0.45 3.16
CA VAL A 89 -26.99 1.68 2.68
C VAL A 89 -25.65 1.90 3.40
N VAL A 90 -25.66 1.66 4.70
CA VAL A 90 -24.49 1.75 5.57
C VAL A 90 -23.39 0.79 5.13
N ASP A 91 -23.72 -0.48 4.93
CA ASP A 91 -22.79 -1.51 4.50
C ASP A 91 -22.18 -1.19 3.12
N TYR A 92 -23.01 -0.72 2.20
CA TYR A 92 -22.58 -0.29 0.88
C TYR A 92 -21.61 0.91 0.95
N THR A 93 -21.90 1.87 1.83
CA THR A 93 -21.02 3.05 2.00
C THR A 93 -19.62 2.64 2.50
N VAL A 94 -19.54 1.76 3.52
CA VAL A 94 -18.24 1.25 4.02
C VAL A 94 -17.49 0.51 2.92
N GLN A 95 -18.17 -0.37 2.19
CA GLN A 95 -17.58 -1.12 1.09
C GLN A 95 -17.01 -0.16 0.04
N THR A 96 -17.79 0.84 -0.41
CA THR A 96 -17.39 1.81 -1.44
C THR A 96 -16.21 2.66 -1.00
N LEU A 97 -16.20 3.14 0.24
CA LEU A 97 -15.08 3.91 0.78
C LEU A 97 -13.81 3.06 0.91
N THR A 98 -13.93 1.82 1.40
CA THR A 98 -12.79 0.89 1.51
C THR A 98 -12.23 0.54 0.14
N HIS A 99 -13.11 0.27 -0.83
CA HIS A 99 -12.73 0.01 -2.22
C HIS A 99 -11.96 1.19 -2.84
N GLY A 100 -12.53 2.41 -2.75
CA GLY A 100 -11.87 3.62 -3.26
C GLY A 100 -10.49 3.84 -2.66
N LEU A 101 -10.34 3.59 -1.35
CA LEU A 101 -9.05 3.67 -0.66
C LEU A 101 -8.04 2.66 -1.21
N LEU A 102 -8.42 1.39 -1.32
CA LEU A 102 -7.52 0.32 -1.79
C LEU A 102 -7.08 0.56 -3.24
N LEU A 103 -7.99 1.00 -4.12
CA LEU A 103 -7.66 1.36 -5.48
C LEU A 103 -6.72 2.58 -5.56
N PHE A 104 -6.92 3.58 -4.71
CA PHE A 104 -6.04 4.74 -4.64
C PHE A 104 -4.61 4.37 -4.21
N LEU A 105 -4.48 3.44 -3.27
CA LEU A 105 -3.18 2.99 -2.77
C LEU A 105 -2.42 2.12 -3.78
N LEU A 106 -3.12 1.39 -4.64
CA LEU A 106 -2.54 0.41 -5.54
C LEU A 106 -1.41 0.97 -6.43
N PRO A 107 -1.55 2.11 -7.14
CA PRO A 107 -0.47 2.67 -7.96
C PRO A 107 0.70 3.19 -7.12
N ILE A 108 0.45 3.67 -5.90
CA ILE A 108 1.51 4.15 -5.01
C ILE A 108 2.40 2.98 -4.58
N TYR A 109 1.77 1.87 -4.17
CA TYR A 109 2.49 0.64 -3.83
C TYR A 109 3.15 -0.01 -5.04
N TYR A 110 2.48 -0.03 -6.21
CA TYR A 110 3.07 -0.53 -7.44
C TYR A 110 4.35 0.22 -7.81
N ALA A 111 4.35 1.55 -7.73
CA ALA A 111 5.52 2.38 -8.04
C ALA A 111 6.70 2.15 -7.08
N SER A 112 6.43 1.71 -5.85
CA SER A 112 7.44 1.44 -4.80
C SER A 112 7.78 -0.05 -4.67
N THR A 113 7.20 -0.92 -5.51
CA THR A 113 7.40 -2.38 -5.48
C THR A 113 8.43 -2.81 -6.51
N THR A 114 9.38 -3.65 -6.09
CA THR A 114 10.29 -4.35 -7.01
C THR A 114 9.71 -5.73 -7.31
N LEU A 115 9.24 -5.94 -8.55
CA LEU A 115 8.52 -7.17 -8.95
C LEU A 115 9.34 -8.47 -8.78
N THR A 116 10.66 -8.37 -8.75
CA THR A 116 11.58 -9.50 -8.54
C THR A 116 11.92 -9.75 -7.06
N SER A 117 11.20 -9.14 -6.13
CA SER A 117 11.48 -9.25 -4.70
C SER A 117 10.25 -9.70 -3.90
N ARG A 118 10.47 -9.99 -2.60
CA ARG A 118 9.40 -10.43 -1.69
C ARG A 118 8.31 -9.39 -1.47
N ASN A 119 8.61 -8.11 -1.69
CA ASN A 119 7.62 -7.03 -1.48
C ASN A 119 6.48 -7.03 -2.51
N VAL A 120 6.61 -7.80 -3.60
CA VAL A 120 5.51 -8.05 -4.54
C VAL A 120 4.31 -8.74 -3.87
N SER A 121 4.53 -9.55 -2.83
CA SER A 121 3.44 -10.23 -2.13
C SER A 121 2.48 -9.25 -1.43
N PHE A 122 2.99 -8.15 -0.89
CA PHE A 122 2.14 -7.10 -0.35
C PHE A 122 1.29 -6.42 -1.42
N LEU A 123 1.88 -6.13 -2.58
CA LEU A 123 1.16 -5.58 -3.73
C LEU A 123 0.06 -6.54 -4.22
N VAL A 124 0.35 -7.85 -4.28
CA VAL A 124 -0.64 -8.88 -4.65
C VAL A 124 -1.78 -8.92 -3.63
N LEU A 125 -1.46 -8.86 -2.34
CA LEU A 125 -2.48 -8.82 -1.28
C LEU A 125 -3.35 -7.56 -1.40
N LEU A 126 -2.75 -6.40 -1.66
CA LEU A 126 -3.46 -5.14 -1.86
C LEU A 126 -4.38 -5.19 -3.09
N ALA A 127 -3.88 -5.74 -4.20
CA ALA A 127 -4.65 -5.94 -5.42
C ALA A 127 -5.82 -6.92 -5.21
N ALA A 128 -5.59 -8.02 -4.50
CA ALA A 128 -6.63 -8.99 -4.16
C ALA A 128 -7.72 -8.37 -3.25
N ALA A 129 -7.32 -7.57 -2.27
CA ALA A 129 -8.25 -6.85 -1.41
C ALA A 129 -9.08 -5.82 -2.20
N ALA A 130 -8.45 -5.06 -3.10
CA ALA A 130 -9.13 -4.13 -3.98
C ALA A 130 -10.11 -4.86 -4.92
N LEU A 131 -9.70 -5.96 -5.52
CA LEU A 131 -10.55 -6.77 -6.39
C LEU A 131 -11.75 -7.37 -5.64
N LEU A 132 -11.52 -7.90 -4.44
CA LEU A 132 -12.60 -8.45 -3.59
C LEU A 132 -13.65 -7.38 -3.26
N THR A 133 -13.21 -6.16 -2.90
CA THR A 133 -14.13 -5.06 -2.58
C THR A 133 -14.83 -4.47 -3.80
N THR A 134 -14.28 -4.67 -5.00
CA THR A 134 -14.85 -4.23 -6.29
C THR A 134 -16.05 -5.07 -6.69
N ILE A 135 -15.96 -6.40 -6.49
CA ILE A 135 -16.96 -7.35 -6.98
C ILE A 135 -17.98 -7.63 -5.89
N ASP A 136 -19.09 -6.89 -5.87
CA ASP A 136 -20.15 -6.99 -4.86
C ASP A 136 -20.60 -8.43 -4.55
N PRO A 137 -20.86 -9.31 -5.53
CA PRO A 137 -21.27 -10.68 -5.23
C PRO A 137 -20.21 -11.48 -4.48
N TRP A 138 -18.93 -11.26 -4.78
CA TRP A 138 -17.81 -11.90 -4.07
C TRP A 138 -17.64 -11.34 -2.67
N TYR A 139 -17.67 -10.03 -2.53
CA TYR A 139 -17.59 -9.35 -1.25
C TYR A 139 -18.67 -9.83 -0.30
N ARG A 140 -19.95 -9.74 -0.69
CA ARG A 140 -21.10 -10.15 0.13
C ARG A 140 -21.03 -11.62 0.51
N ARG A 141 -20.67 -12.52 -0.42
CA ARG A 141 -20.52 -13.96 -0.13
C ARG A 141 -19.39 -14.21 0.87
N THR A 142 -18.27 -13.52 0.71
CA THR A 142 -17.11 -13.66 1.58
C THR A 142 -17.41 -13.15 2.98
N ILE A 143 -18.00 -11.96 3.11
CA ILE A 143 -18.38 -11.39 4.42
C ILE A 143 -19.45 -12.23 5.12
N ALA A 144 -20.44 -12.74 4.39
CA ALA A 144 -21.47 -13.63 4.97
C ALA A 144 -20.85 -14.92 5.54
N ARG A 145 -19.77 -15.43 4.93
CA ARG A 145 -19.07 -16.63 5.39
C ARG A 145 -17.99 -16.32 6.45
N PHE A 146 -17.32 -15.19 6.33
CA PHE A 146 -16.16 -14.81 7.15
C PHE A 146 -16.27 -13.35 7.60
N GLN A 147 -17.01 -13.09 8.67
CA GLN A 147 -17.25 -11.72 9.19
C GLN A 147 -15.98 -10.95 9.57
N TRP A 148 -14.89 -11.67 9.92
CA TRP A 148 -13.60 -11.06 10.23
C TRP A 148 -12.92 -10.41 9.00
N VAL A 149 -13.28 -10.81 7.77
CA VAL A 149 -12.69 -10.27 6.54
C VAL A 149 -12.99 -8.77 6.39
N GLU A 150 -14.18 -8.34 6.72
CA GLU A 150 -14.53 -6.90 6.69
C GLU A 150 -13.62 -6.08 7.60
N LEU A 151 -13.38 -6.59 8.81
CA LEU A 151 -12.51 -5.96 9.78
C LEU A 151 -11.05 -5.97 9.33
N PHE A 152 -10.62 -7.09 8.72
CA PHE A 152 -9.30 -7.20 8.12
C PHE A 152 -9.10 -6.19 6.98
N LEU A 153 -10.02 -6.12 6.03
CA LEU A 153 -9.94 -5.18 4.90
C LEU A 153 -9.86 -3.73 5.37
N PHE A 154 -10.67 -3.37 6.36
CA PHE A 154 -10.62 -2.04 6.95
C PHE A 154 -9.29 -1.76 7.65
N GLY A 155 -8.84 -2.65 8.54
CA GLY A 155 -7.56 -2.51 9.25
C GLY A 155 -6.36 -2.52 8.30
N PHE A 156 -6.38 -3.38 7.28
CA PHE A 156 -5.36 -3.45 6.24
C PHE A 156 -5.31 -2.18 5.38
N GLY A 157 -6.46 -1.67 4.95
CA GLY A 157 -6.55 -0.40 4.23
C GLY A 157 -6.03 0.77 5.06
N LEU A 158 -6.37 0.82 6.35
CA LEU A 158 -5.86 1.84 7.27
C LEU A 158 -4.36 1.72 7.47
N PHE A 159 -3.83 0.50 7.68
CA PHE A 159 -2.39 0.24 7.77
C PHE A 159 -1.65 0.73 6.53
N ALA A 160 -2.11 0.31 5.35
CA ALA A 160 -1.49 0.68 4.09
C ALA A 160 -1.52 2.20 3.86
N SER A 161 -2.61 2.86 4.24
CA SER A 161 -2.74 4.31 4.15
C SER A 161 -1.80 5.06 5.07
N LEU A 162 -1.72 4.65 6.33
CA LEU A 162 -0.84 5.26 7.33
C LEU A 162 0.64 5.07 6.94
N ASN A 163 0.98 3.90 6.36
CA ASN A 163 2.34 3.63 5.89
C ASN A 163 2.76 4.55 4.74
N VAL A 164 1.83 5.04 3.92
CA VAL A 164 2.06 6.12 2.93
C VAL A 164 2.09 7.50 3.60
N ALA A 165 1.19 7.75 4.54
CA ALA A 165 1.01 9.06 5.15
C ALA A 165 2.20 9.48 6.03
N PHE A 166 2.77 8.58 6.82
CA PHE A 166 3.85 8.90 7.75
C PHE A 166 5.11 9.45 7.07
N PRO A 167 5.65 8.86 6.00
CA PRO A 167 6.78 9.44 5.28
C PRO A 167 6.47 10.81 4.66
N LEU A 168 5.22 11.05 4.23
CA LEU A 168 4.77 12.37 3.76
C LEU A 168 4.75 13.42 4.89
N LEU A 169 4.52 12.97 6.14
CA LEU A 169 4.66 13.78 7.35
C LEU A 169 6.11 13.84 7.86
N ARG A 170 7.10 13.41 7.05
CA ARG A 170 8.55 13.39 7.36
C ARG A 170 8.94 12.42 8.48
N VAL A 171 8.08 11.47 8.83
CA VAL A 171 8.44 10.37 9.73
C VAL A 171 9.27 9.36 8.93
N ARG A 172 10.39 8.91 9.49
CA ARG A 172 11.26 7.90 8.86
C ARG A 172 10.46 6.63 8.56
N SER A 173 10.75 5.99 7.42
CA SER A 173 10.03 4.80 6.94
C SER A 173 9.96 3.68 7.99
N SER A 174 11.02 3.47 8.75
CA SER A 174 11.07 2.47 9.84
C SER A 174 10.03 2.73 10.94
N TRP A 175 10.01 3.93 11.48
CA TRP A 175 9.03 4.31 12.50
C TRP A 175 7.63 4.37 11.93
N GLY A 176 7.51 4.88 10.67
CA GLY A 176 6.24 4.93 9.94
C GLY A 176 5.58 3.57 9.82
N LEU A 177 6.34 2.52 9.48
CA LEU A 177 5.84 1.15 9.37
C LEU A 177 5.25 0.63 10.69
N HIS A 178 6.01 0.73 11.79
CA HIS A 178 5.56 0.24 13.11
C HIS A 178 4.39 1.06 13.67
N LEU A 179 4.43 2.39 13.51
CA LEU A 179 3.33 3.26 13.90
C LEU A 179 2.06 2.99 13.10
N SER A 180 2.20 2.68 11.80
CA SER A 180 1.05 2.30 10.95
C SER A 180 0.39 1.02 11.45
N GLY A 181 1.19 0.01 11.79
CA GLY A 181 0.67 -1.23 12.37
C GLY A 181 0.01 -1.01 13.73
N PHE A 182 0.66 -0.26 14.61
CA PHE A 182 0.13 0.07 15.92
C PHE A 182 -1.20 0.82 15.83
N LEU A 183 -1.24 1.92 15.08
CA LEU A 183 -2.40 2.79 15.01
C LEU A 183 -3.56 2.17 14.22
N SER A 184 -3.29 1.35 13.19
CA SER A 184 -4.35 0.68 12.45
C SER A 184 -5.16 -0.28 13.31
N VAL A 185 -4.51 -1.00 14.21
CA VAL A 185 -5.18 -1.90 15.16
C VAL A 185 -5.83 -1.10 16.29
N LEU A 186 -5.16 -0.09 16.84
CA LEU A 186 -5.70 0.75 17.89
C LEU A 186 -6.99 1.48 17.46
N ALA A 187 -7.05 1.93 16.21
CA ALA A 187 -8.22 2.59 15.63
C ALA A 187 -9.46 1.67 15.57
N LEU A 188 -9.28 0.35 15.68
CA LEU A 188 -10.38 -0.61 15.74
C LEU A 188 -11.03 -0.72 17.14
N THR A 189 -10.47 -0.05 18.16
CA THR A 189 -10.99 -0.09 19.54
C THR A 189 -12.50 0.14 19.63
N PRO A 190 -13.10 1.15 18.94
CA PRO A 190 -14.54 1.38 18.99
C PRO A 190 -15.35 0.21 18.44
N VAL A 191 -14.81 -0.50 17.44
CA VAL A 191 -15.47 -1.65 16.81
C VAL A 191 -15.43 -2.87 17.72
N PHE A 192 -14.34 -3.11 18.43
CA PHE A 192 -14.19 -4.24 19.36
C PHE A 192 -14.86 -4.02 20.72
N ARG A 193 -15.23 -2.79 21.04
CA ARG A 193 -15.91 -2.51 22.31
C ARG A 193 -17.30 -3.16 22.36
N ARG A 194 -17.46 -4.06 23.32
CA ARG A 194 -18.76 -4.67 23.64
C ARG A 194 -19.53 -3.83 24.65
N PRO A 195 -20.89 -3.81 24.61
CA PRO A 195 -21.71 -3.23 25.67
C PRO A 195 -21.32 -3.83 27.04
N GLY A 196 -21.19 -2.99 28.05
CA GLY A 196 -20.78 -3.41 29.42
C GLY A 196 -19.27 -3.46 29.66
N ILE A 197 -18.42 -3.37 28.63
CA ILE A 197 -16.97 -3.26 28.81
C ILE A 197 -16.56 -1.79 28.92
N PRO A 198 -15.90 -1.36 30.03
CA PRO A 198 -15.40 0.00 30.16
C PRO A 198 -14.32 0.28 29.09
N TRP A 199 -14.27 1.53 28.62
CA TRP A 199 -13.30 1.97 27.59
C TRP A 199 -11.86 1.61 27.93
N ARG A 200 -11.47 1.75 29.20
CA ARG A 200 -10.12 1.41 29.68
C ARG A 200 -9.74 -0.04 29.34
N ASN A 201 -10.63 -0.99 29.58
CA ASN A 201 -10.40 -2.41 29.32
C ASN A 201 -10.40 -2.73 27.80
N ALA A 202 -11.23 -2.05 27.03
CA ALA A 202 -11.22 -2.18 25.57
C ALA A 202 -9.91 -1.66 24.99
N ILE A 203 -9.47 -0.46 25.38
CA ILE A 203 -8.19 0.14 24.97
C ILE A 203 -7.01 -0.73 25.39
N LEU A 204 -7.00 -1.27 26.61
CA LEU A 204 -5.91 -2.12 27.07
C LEU A 204 -5.77 -3.39 26.22
N ARG A 205 -6.88 -4.10 25.96
CA ARG A 205 -6.88 -5.32 25.15
C ARG A 205 -6.44 -5.05 23.71
N VAL A 206 -7.00 -4.02 23.09
CA VAL A 206 -6.65 -3.64 21.71
C VAL A 206 -5.22 -3.07 21.67
N GLY A 207 -4.80 -2.34 22.71
CA GLY A 207 -3.44 -1.84 22.86
C GLY A 207 -2.38 -2.95 22.87
N VAL A 208 -2.64 -4.04 23.59
CA VAL A 208 -1.77 -5.24 23.56
C VAL A 208 -1.68 -5.80 22.13
N CYS A 209 -2.83 -5.97 21.44
CA CYS A 209 -2.84 -6.41 20.04
C CYS A 209 -2.07 -5.43 19.12
N SER A 210 -2.20 -4.12 19.36
CA SER A 210 -1.51 -3.07 18.58
C SER A 210 0.01 -3.16 18.74
N ILE A 211 0.48 -3.32 19.98
CA ILE A 211 1.91 -3.51 20.28
C ILE A 211 2.42 -4.79 19.64
N SER A 212 1.68 -5.90 19.80
CA SER A 212 2.04 -7.18 19.17
C SER A 212 2.15 -7.06 17.65
N THR A 213 1.21 -6.37 17.01
CA THR A 213 1.24 -6.13 15.57
C THR A 213 2.48 -5.32 15.17
N ALA A 214 2.78 -4.23 15.89
CA ALA A 214 3.96 -3.43 15.63
C ALA A 214 5.27 -4.25 15.73
N ILE A 215 5.38 -5.14 16.72
CA ILE A 215 6.53 -6.02 16.89
C ILE A 215 6.60 -7.06 15.76
N LEU A 216 5.47 -7.67 15.40
CA LEU A 216 5.40 -8.69 14.34
C LEU A 216 5.70 -8.13 12.94
N LEU A 217 5.60 -6.82 12.73
CA LEU A 217 6.01 -6.18 11.47
C LEU A 217 7.53 -6.18 11.27
N TRP A 218 8.32 -6.31 12.34
CA TRP A 218 9.78 -6.33 12.21
C TRP A 218 10.32 -7.48 11.34
N PRO A 219 9.97 -8.75 11.54
CA PRO A 219 10.45 -9.86 10.71
C PRO A 219 9.89 -9.88 9.29
N VAL A 220 8.74 -9.22 9.05
CA VAL A 220 8.08 -9.20 7.73
C VAL A 220 8.28 -7.90 6.95
N ARG A 221 9.12 -6.99 7.45
CA ARG A 221 9.33 -5.67 6.83
C ARG A 221 9.78 -5.72 5.36
N ASP A 222 10.57 -6.74 4.98
CA ASP A 222 11.06 -6.92 3.60
C ASP A 222 9.93 -7.29 2.62
N TRP A 223 8.76 -7.71 3.13
CA TRP A 223 7.58 -8.02 2.33
C TRP A 223 6.74 -6.78 2.05
N ILE A 224 7.03 -5.66 2.74
CA ILE A 224 6.26 -4.42 2.65
C ILE A 224 7.11 -3.38 1.92
N PRO A 225 6.64 -2.84 0.78
CA PRO A 225 7.37 -1.81 0.06
C PRO A 225 7.59 -0.56 0.93
N PRO A 226 8.76 0.11 0.84
CA PRO A 226 9.04 1.33 1.58
C PRO A 226 8.38 2.55 0.92
N VAL A 227 7.06 2.56 0.85
CA VAL A 227 6.30 3.65 0.23
C VAL A 227 6.48 4.97 0.99
N PRO A 228 6.50 6.12 0.32
CA PRO A 228 6.40 6.32 -1.12
C PRO A 228 7.75 6.45 -1.84
N LEU A 229 8.80 5.79 -1.33
CA LEU A 229 10.11 5.77 -1.99
C LEU A 229 10.03 4.92 -3.26
N ARG A 230 10.60 5.43 -4.35
CA ARG A 230 10.71 4.67 -5.60
C ARG A 230 12.00 4.97 -6.33
N LEU A 231 12.49 4.00 -7.08
CA LEU A 231 13.66 4.16 -7.92
C LEU A 231 13.23 4.82 -9.25
N ALA A 232 13.59 6.11 -9.42
CA ALA A 232 13.26 6.86 -10.63
C ALA A 232 14.17 6.46 -11.81
N ARG A 233 15.48 6.28 -11.51
CA ARG A 233 16.47 5.81 -12.48
C ARG A 233 17.55 5.04 -11.74
N ALA A 234 18.01 3.94 -12.33
CA ALA A 234 19.14 3.20 -11.82
C ALA A 234 19.85 2.48 -12.95
N THR A 235 21.17 2.45 -12.90
CA THR A 235 21.99 1.75 -13.88
C THR A 235 23.35 1.42 -13.31
N LEU A 236 23.98 0.40 -13.88
CA LEU A 236 25.40 0.17 -13.73
C LEU A 236 26.14 0.84 -14.88
N ALA A 237 27.34 1.36 -14.62
CA ALA A 237 28.15 2.10 -15.56
C ALA A 237 29.64 1.89 -15.27
N LYS A 238 30.50 2.29 -16.20
CA LYS A 238 31.94 2.27 -15.97
C LYS A 238 32.30 3.20 -14.81
N ASP A 239 31.81 4.44 -14.86
CA ASP A 239 32.00 5.43 -13.81
C ASP A 239 30.78 6.37 -13.71
N VAL A 240 30.81 7.29 -12.76
CA VAL A 240 29.82 8.35 -12.57
C VAL A 240 30.54 9.67 -12.40
N THR A 241 30.31 10.60 -13.34
CA THR A 241 30.88 11.95 -13.35
C THR A 241 29.71 12.96 -13.20
N ASP A 242 29.85 13.94 -12.32
CA ASP A 242 28.82 14.98 -12.05
C ASP A 242 27.42 14.42 -11.77
N LEU A 243 27.34 13.29 -11.06
CA LEU A 243 26.10 12.58 -10.76
C LEU A 243 25.33 12.15 -12.03
N GLU A 244 26.04 11.89 -13.12
CA GLU A 244 25.52 11.22 -14.32
C GLU A 244 26.36 9.98 -14.62
N PRO A 245 25.73 8.86 -15.02
CA PRO A 245 26.46 7.63 -15.32
C PRO A 245 27.13 7.71 -16.71
N ASP A 246 28.43 7.42 -16.75
CA ASP A 246 29.19 7.26 -17.97
C ASP A 246 28.98 5.84 -18.51
N LEU A 247 28.65 5.66 -19.79
CA LEU A 247 28.46 4.35 -20.43
C LEU A 247 27.55 3.41 -19.63
N PRO A 248 26.24 3.68 -19.56
CA PRO A 248 25.28 2.79 -18.89
C PRO A 248 25.28 1.41 -19.55
N ILE A 249 25.32 0.35 -18.73
CA ILE A 249 25.38 -1.04 -19.20
C ILE A 249 24.40 -1.94 -18.45
N SER A 250 23.93 -2.98 -19.15
CA SER A 250 23.19 -4.11 -18.56
C SER A 250 23.88 -5.46 -18.81
N GLN A 251 24.86 -5.44 -19.72
CA GLN A 251 25.67 -6.60 -20.07
C GLN A 251 27.09 -6.14 -20.44
N ILE A 252 28.11 -6.92 -20.09
CA ILE A 252 29.53 -6.66 -20.40
C ILE A 252 30.26 -7.99 -20.48
N SER A 253 31.37 -8.04 -21.27
CA SER A 253 32.27 -9.20 -21.24
C SER A 253 33.16 -9.20 -19.99
N ALA A 254 33.60 -10.37 -19.58
CA ALA A 254 34.57 -10.49 -18.47
C ALA A 254 35.92 -9.85 -18.80
N ALA A 255 36.29 -9.80 -20.08
CA ALA A 255 37.52 -9.15 -20.57
C ALA A 255 37.40 -7.62 -20.41
N ASP A 256 36.32 -7.01 -20.92
CA ASP A 256 36.12 -5.57 -20.82
C ASP A 256 35.95 -5.12 -19.36
N LEU A 257 35.25 -5.92 -18.54
CA LEU A 257 35.09 -5.61 -17.11
C LEU A 257 36.42 -5.61 -16.36
N ARG A 258 37.34 -6.53 -16.74
CA ARG A 258 38.72 -6.55 -16.20
C ARG A 258 39.53 -5.33 -16.63
N GLU A 259 39.41 -4.92 -17.90
CA GLU A 259 40.03 -3.71 -18.41
C GLU A 259 39.54 -2.45 -17.69
N TRP A 260 38.25 -2.40 -17.39
CA TRP A 260 37.69 -1.27 -16.63
C TRP A 260 38.20 -1.19 -15.20
N GLY A 261 38.40 -2.33 -14.54
CA GLY A 261 38.88 -2.43 -13.15
C GLY A 261 37.89 -1.86 -12.10
N THR A 262 36.83 -1.22 -12.54
CA THR A 262 35.81 -0.58 -11.68
C THR A 262 34.42 -0.73 -12.26
N LEU A 263 33.43 -0.73 -11.39
CA LEU A 263 32.02 -0.69 -11.74
C LEU A 263 31.29 0.25 -10.79
N ALA A 264 30.56 1.19 -11.35
CA ALA A 264 29.75 2.13 -10.60
C ALA A 264 28.24 1.78 -10.70
N CYS A 265 27.53 1.91 -9.58
CA CYS A 265 26.07 1.85 -9.56
C CYS A 265 25.53 3.25 -9.29
N PHE A 266 24.87 3.80 -10.28
CA PHE A 266 24.15 5.07 -10.18
C PHE A 266 22.68 4.82 -9.85
N THR A 267 22.13 5.62 -8.93
CA THR A 267 20.71 5.57 -8.57
C THR A 267 20.13 6.96 -8.34
N ALA A 268 18.90 7.16 -8.79
CA ALA A 268 18.08 8.34 -8.50
C ALA A 268 16.80 7.86 -7.80
N VAL A 269 16.59 8.29 -6.55
CA VAL A 269 15.46 7.86 -5.72
C VAL A 269 14.49 9.01 -5.53
N ASP A 270 13.25 8.83 -5.96
CA ASP A 270 12.17 9.77 -5.67
C ASP A 270 11.72 9.60 -4.22
N ALA A 271 11.59 10.71 -3.53
CA ALA A 271 11.12 10.78 -2.15
C ALA A 271 10.34 12.08 -1.92
N PRO A 272 9.36 12.09 -1.00
CA PRO A 272 8.61 13.28 -0.64
C PRO A 272 9.49 14.41 -0.11
N ALA A 273 9.07 15.65 -0.37
CA ALA A 273 9.78 16.84 0.09
C ALA A 273 9.96 16.83 1.63
N GLY A 274 11.20 17.06 2.07
CA GLY A 274 11.56 17.11 3.49
C GLY A 274 11.82 15.75 4.15
N LEU A 275 11.53 14.62 3.49
CA LEU A 275 11.94 13.30 3.98
C LEU A 275 13.48 13.18 3.92
N ARG A 276 14.05 12.63 5.00
CA ARG A 276 15.46 12.26 5.09
C ARG A 276 15.55 10.80 5.48
N GLU A 277 16.06 9.97 4.58
CA GLU A 277 16.16 8.52 4.78
C GLU A 277 17.57 8.05 4.45
N PRO A 278 18.29 7.37 5.38
CA PRO A 278 19.54 6.70 5.06
C PRO A 278 19.32 5.56 4.08
N ILE A 279 20.16 5.46 3.06
CA ILE A 279 20.10 4.40 2.05
C ILE A 279 21.45 3.72 1.88
N TYR A 280 21.38 2.50 1.37
CA TYR A 280 22.53 1.64 1.17
C TYR A 280 22.48 1.00 -0.21
N HIS A 281 23.64 0.84 -0.87
CA HIS A 281 23.82 -0.09 -1.97
C HIS A 281 24.39 -1.39 -1.43
N VAL A 282 23.66 -2.48 -1.67
CA VAL A 282 24.14 -3.84 -1.34
C VAL A 282 24.47 -4.56 -2.63
N TRP A 283 25.78 -4.69 -2.86
CA TRP A 283 26.33 -5.35 -4.02
C TRP A 283 26.27 -6.86 -3.84
N ARG A 284 25.77 -7.56 -4.85
CA ARG A 284 25.72 -9.02 -4.87
C ARG A 284 26.35 -9.57 -6.13
N ARG A 285 27.10 -10.64 -5.99
CA ARG A 285 27.66 -11.43 -7.08
C ARG A 285 27.11 -12.83 -6.99
N ASN A 286 26.40 -13.30 -8.01
CA ASN A 286 25.71 -14.60 -8.03
C ASN A 286 24.80 -14.82 -6.81
N GLY A 287 24.12 -13.76 -6.36
CA GLY A 287 23.24 -13.76 -5.20
C GLY A 287 23.92 -13.55 -3.84
N ALA A 288 25.21 -13.82 -3.71
CA ALA A 288 25.96 -13.60 -2.48
C ALA A 288 26.30 -12.10 -2.27
N VAL A 289 26.13 -11.60 -1.04
CA VAL A 289 26.52 -10.21 -0.70
C VAL A 289 28.03 -10.09 -0.69
N VAL A 290 28.56 -9.16 -1.48
CA VAL A 290 30.00 -8.89 -1.55
C VAL A 290 30.39 -7.52 -1.00
N ALA A 291 29.45 -6.58 -0.90
CA ALA A 291 29.68 -5.30 -0.25
C ALA A 291 28.37 -4.63 0.15
N ARG A 292 28.39 -3.83 1.24
CA ARG A 292 27.32 -2.93 1.64
C ARG A 292 27.91 -1.53 1.81
N VAL A 293 27.45 -0.60 0.98
CA VAL A 293 27.96 0.77 0.91
C VAL A 293 26.88 1.72 1.44
N ALA A 294 27.20 2.46 2.50
CA ALA A 294 26.35 3.53 2.98
C ALA A 294 26.43 4.73 2.01
N LEU A 295 25.29 5.27 1.66
CA LEU A 295 25.18 6.42 0.78
C LEU A 295 24.78 7.67 1.55
N SER A 296 24.92 8.83 0.91
CA SER A 296 24.35 10.07 1.47
C SER A 296 22.85 9.91 1.70
N PRO A 297 22.32 10.31 2.87
CA PRO A 297 20.89 10.22 3.14
C PRO A 297 20.08 10.95 2.08
N ILE A 298 18.99 10.34 1.62
CA ILE A 298 18.06 10.96 0.68
C ILE A 298 17.60 12.30 1.25
N ARG A 299 17.53 13.30 0.37
CA ARG A 299 16.87 14.58 0.60
C ARG A 299 15.75 14.70 -0.43
N GLY A 300 14.52 14.40 0.00
CA GLY A 300 13.36 14.38 -0.87
C GLY A 300 12.96 15.74 -1.45
N GLY A 301 12.07 15.70 -2.46
CA GLY A 301 11.56 16.89 -3.15
C GLY A 301 12.40 17.35 -4.33
N ARG A 302 13.31 16.52 -4.84
CA ARG A 302 14.11 16.82 -6.05
C ARG A 302 13.42 16.26 -7.30
N LEU A 303 13.30 17.09 -8.32
CA LEU A 303 12.85 16.64 -9.65
C LEU A 303 13.85 15.63 -10.22
N GLY A 304 13.33 14.49 -10.70
CA GLY A 304 14.15 13.38 -11.20
C GLY A 304 14.85 12.55 -10.12
N GLY A 305 14.50 12.75 -8.86
CA GLY A 305 14.99 11.99 -7.71
C GLY A 305 16.32 12.48 -7.11
N PHE A 306 16.62 11.99 -5.92
CA PHE A 306 17.88 12.21 -5.24
C PHE A 306 18.94 11.29 -5.87
N ARG A 307 19.96 11.88 -6.55
CA ARG A 307 21.00 11.17 -7.25
C ARG A 307 22.13 10.81 -6.30
N THR A 308 22.60 9.58 -6.41
CA THR A 308 23.74 9.05 -5.65
C THR A 308 24.35 7.87 -6.37
N TYR A 309 25.57 7.48 -5.99
CA TYR A 309 26.26 6.34 -6.57
C TYR A 309 27.19 5.67 -5.58
N SER A 310 27.59 4.46 -5.89
CA SER A 310 28.69 3.76 -5.24
C SER A 310 29.57 3.09 -6.29
N ARG A 311 30.86 2.92 -5.97
CA ARG A 311 31.85 2.23 -6.81
C ARG A 311 32.29 0.93 -6.17
N LYS A 312 32.54 -0.08 -6.99
CA LYS A 312 33.12 -1.37 -6.62
C LYS A 312 34.37 -1.60 -7.45
N LEU A 313 35.52 -1.76 -6.79
CA LEU A 313 36.83 -1.92 -7.42
C LEU A 313 37.24 -3.39 -7.57
N ASP A 314 36.92 -4.22 -6.60
CA ASP A 314 37.19 -5.66 -6.65
C ASP A 314 35.97 -6.37 -7.25
N LEU A 315 36.06 -6.73 -8.51
CA LEU A 315 34.96 -7.32 -9.28
C LEU A 315 35.04 -8.85 -9.37
N GLY A 316 36.19 -9.44 -8.98
CA GLY A 316 36.47 -10.86 -9.15
C GLY A 316 36.55 -11.27 -10.61
N GLU A 317 36.98 -12.48 -10.87
CA GLU A 317 37.21 -12.98 -12.23
C GLU A 317 36.04 -13.80 -12.79
N GLY A 318 35.94 -13.83 -14.13
CA GLY A 318 35.03 -14.67 -14.91
C GLY A 318 33.61 -14.21 -14.97
N PRO A 319 32.74 -14.98 -15.68
CA PRO A 319 31.33 -14.72 -15.84
C PRO A 319 30.61 -14.65 -14.50
N ALA A 320 29.70 -13.70 -14.35
CA ALA A 320 28.95 -13.53 -13.12
C ALA A 320 27.64 -12.76 -13.36
N PHE A 321 26.69 -13.00 -12.50
CA PHE A 321 25.49 -12.18 -12.40
C PHE A 321 25.62 -11.22 -11.22
N TRP A 322 25.66 -9.94 -11.53
CA TRP A 322 25.71 -8.88 -10.54
C TRP A 322 24.34 -8.28 -10.29
N SER A 323 24.04 -7.97 -9.06
CA SER A 323 22.90 -7.13 -8.71
C SER A 323 23.26 -6.16 -7.61
N VAL A 324 22.67 -4.96 -7.66
CA VAL A 324 22.80 -3.97 -6.60
C VAL A 324 21.41 -3.66 -6.06
N ASP A 325 21.21 -3.97 -4.79
CA ASP A 325 19.99 -3.65 -4.06
C ASP A 325 20.12 -2.26 -3.45
N VAL A 326 19.12 -1.41 -3.67
CA VAL A 326 18.97 -0.12 -3.01
C VAL A 326 18.05 -0.31 -1.81
N LEU A 327 18.61 -0.24 -0.60
CA LEU A 327 17.91 -0.54 0.65
C LEU A 327 17.77 0.70 1.53
N THR A 328 16.70 0.76 2.31
CA THR A 328 16.60 1.67 3.45
C THR A 328 17.50 1.19 4.59
N ALA A 329 17.60 1.98 5.68
CA ALA A 329 18.35 1.61 6.88
C ALA A 329 17.82 0.31 7.55
N HIS A 330 16.58 -0.06 7.28
CA HIS A 330 15.90 -1.23 7.84
C HIS A 330 15.70 -2.36 6.81
N ASP A 331 16.58 -2.42 5.81
CA ASP A 331 16.64 -3.46 4.79
C ASP A 331 15.41 -3.58 3.89
N GLN A 332 14.52 -2.57 3.87
CA GLN A 332 13.42 -2.53 2.92
C GLN A 332 13.94 -2.17 1.52
N LEU A 333 13.59 -2.95 0.52
CA LEU A 333 14.05 -2.79 -0.85
C LEU A 333 13.28 -1.68 -1.58
N ILE A 334 14.01 -0.63 -1.98
CA ILE A 334 13.50 0.46 -2.82
C ILE A 334 13.53 0.06 -4.29
N GLY A 335 14.61 -0.63 -4.70
CA GLY A 335 14.77 -1.14 -6.05
C GLY A 335 16.05 -1.93 -6.24
N ARG A 336 16.20 -2.56 -7.42
CA ARG A 336 17.34 -3.42 -7.76
C ARG A 336 17.80 -3.18 -9.19
N VAL A 337 19.11 -3.18 -9.42
CA VAL A 337 19.76 -3.10 -10.72
C VAL A 337 20.50 -4.39 -10.99
N PHE A 338 20.55 -4.80 -12.24
CA PHE A 338 21.21 -6.04 -12.67
C PHE A 338 22.29 -5.78 -13.73
N LEU A 339 23.30 -6.65 -13.75
CA LEU A 339 24.31 -6.72 -14.80
C LEU A 339 24.70 -8.18 -15.03
N THR A 340 24.73 -8.60 -16.28
CA THR A 340 25.23 -9.90 -16.67
C THR A 340 26.65 -9.74 -17.22
N VAL A 341 27.62 -10.46 -16.62
CA VAL A 341 28.99 -10.57 -17.12
C VAL A 341 29.08 -11.87 -17.90
N THR A 342 29.29 -11.75 -19.21
CA THR A 342 29.47 -12.90 -20.12
C THR A 342 30.95 -13.36 -20.17
N PRO A 343 31.20 -14.56 -20.68
CA PRO A 343 32.56 -15.07 -20.87
C PRO A 343 33.49 -14.14 -21.66
#